data_0816ecfeadb5512199a50362a0f6b088
#
_entry.id   0816ecfeadb5512199a50362a0f6b088
#
_cell.length_a   1.000
_cell.length_b   1.000
_cell.length_c   1.000
_cell.angle_alpha   90.00
_cell.angle_beta   90.00
_cell.angle_gamma   90.00
#
_symmetry.space_group_name_H-M   'P 1'
#
loop_
_entity.id
_entity.type
_entity.pdbx_description
1 polymer ?
#
loop_
_entity_poly.entity_id
_entity_poly.type
_entity_poly.pdbx_seq_one_letter_code
_entity_poly.pdbx_strand_id
1 'polypeptide(L)'
;MKLFKPIAAVCFTLVASASAFSTPSTVDLQGETFTVDTLRHYKCGPGMTRTALEYRSTTGNTRIQAFVIKTMLREAENVKFKVEIGNDSCLNAETVTSMGRRHSVEGERYLTGVNGDFFITGSFGGPYSQYGIVGYPNMSSASRGKLMSPDVIDWVSRENAFIIDKDGYMRIDATDLSYSASIGGVEMPISNANFHRLDGETVVYNSYMGKYTKTAAGGVEVAFTLAPGETWALNKNL
;
A
#
# COMPACT_ATOMS: atom_id res chain seq x y z
N MET A 1 -12.99 -7.59 -25.21
CA MET A 1 -12.46 -7.32 -23.87
C MET A 1 -10.95 -7.58 -23.91
N LYS A 2 -10.15 -6.53 -24.05
CA LYS A 2 -8.67 -6.68 -24.11
C LYS A 2 -8.17 -6.71 -22.66
N LEU A 3 -7.62 -7.84 -22.25
CA LEU A 3 -6.98 -7.99 -20.92
C LEU A 3 -5.80 -7.02 -20.82
N PHE A 4 -5.86 -6.11 -19.87
CA PHE A 4 -4.69 -5.38 -19.41
C PHE A 4 -3.77 -6.37 -18.69
N LYS A 5 -2.61 -6.66 -19.27
CA LYS A 5 -1.55 -7.40 -18.56
C LYS A 5 -0.87 -6.45 -17.58
N PRO A 6 -0.58 -6.87 -16.36
CA PRO A 6 0.04 -6.00 -15.37
C PRO A 6 1.45 -5.58 -15.78
N ILE A 7 1.70 -4.28 -15.82
CA ILE A 7 2.99 -3.64 -16.14
C ILE A 7 3.94 -3.61 -14.93
N ALA A 8 3.57 -4.24 -13.83
CA ALA A 8 4.28 -4.12 -12.55
C ALA A 8 5.72 -4.71 -12.51
N ALA A 9 6.13 -5.52 -13.48
CA ALA A 9 7.42 -6.23 -13.44
C ALA A 9 8.62 -5.47 -14.03
N VAL A 10 8.42 -4.29 -14.62
CA VAL A 10 9.46 -3.64 -15.44
C VAL A 10 10.31 -2.61 -14.67
N CYS A 11 9.90 -2.19 -13.48
CA CYS A 11 10.57 -1.06 -12.79
C CYS A 11 11.93 -1.35 -12.16
N PHE A 12 12.39 -2.60 -12.05
CA PHE A 12 13.57 -2.90 -11.24
C PHE A 12 14.91 -3.00 -11.99
N THR A 13 14.93 -3.10 -13.31
CA THR A 13 16.18 -3.31 -14.04
C THR A 13 16.85 -2.03 -14.59
N LEU A 14 16.23 -0.87 -14.45
CA LEU A 14 16.71 0.39 -15.05
C LEU A 14 17.40 1.36 -14.07
N VAL A 15 17.90 0.91 -12.94
CA VAL A 15 18.49 1.80 -11.92
C VAL A 15 19.99 2.02 -12.08
N ALA A 16 20.64 1.45 -13.07
CA ALA A 16 22.06 1.68 -13.32
C ALA A 16 22.27 2.73 -14.42
N SER A 17 22.73 3.88 -14.03
CA SER A 17 23.25 5.00 -14.83
C SER A 17 22.27 6.15 -15.13
N ALA A 18 22.15 7.08 -14.21
CA ALA A 18 21.74 8.43 -14.51
C ALA A 18 22.90 9.37 -14.24
N SER A 19 23.74 9.52 -15.21
CA SER A 19 24.67 10.65 -15.29
C SER A 19 24.53 11.24 -16.69
N ALA A 20 24.21 12.53 -16.73
CA ALA A 20 24.22 13.44 -17.89
C ALA A 20 23.04 13.28 -18.87
N PHE A 21 22.45 14.39 -19.22
CA PHE A 21 21.61 14.60 -20.40
C PHE A 21 22.37 14.12 -21.64
N SER A 22 22.15 12.93 -22.10
CA SER A 22 22.76 12.39 -23.28
C SER A 22 21.79 11.46 -23.99
N THR A 23 21.61 11.70 -25.27
CA THR A 23 20.99 10.88 -26.32
C THR A 23 19.78 10.03 -25.86
N PRO A 24 18.67 10.08 -26.54
CA PRO A 24 17.54 9.22 -26.20
C PRO A 24 18.03 7.77 -26.18
N SER A 25 17.95 7.16 -25.02
CA SER A 25 18.25 5.75 -24.86
C SER A 25 17.07 4.95 -25.41
N THR A 26 17.34 3.83 -26.04
CA THR A 26 16.29 2.90 -26.44
C THR A 26 16.20 1.76 -25.42
N VAL A 27 15.00 1.25 -25.21
CA VAL A 27 14.73 0.10 -24.35
C VAL A 27 13.67 -0.78 -24.99
N ASP A 28 13.84 -2.08 -24.86
CA ASP A 28 12.85 -3.05 -25.30
C ASP A 28 11.96 -3.45 -24.11
N LEU A 29 10.67 -3.21 -24.25
CA LEU A 29 9.66 -3.57 -23.26
C LEU A 29 8.64 -4.50 -23.92
N GLN A 30 8.59 -5.75 -23.47
CA GLN A 30 7.65 -6.77 -23.96
C GLN A 30 7.66 -6.96 -25.49
N GLY A 31 8.84 -6.84 -26.11
CA GLY A 31 9.02 -7.04 -27.56
C GLY A 31 8.73 -5.80 -28.40
N GLU A 32 8.53 -4.65 -27.79
CA GLU A 32 8.42 -3.35 -28.48
C GLU A 32 9.56 -2.43 -28.03
N THR A 33 10.21 -1.77 -29.01
CA THR A 33 11.31 -0.83 -28.75
C THR A 33 10.79 0.57 -28.51
N PHE A 34 11.25 1.22 -27.45
CA PHE A 34 10.89 2.58 -27.05
C PHE A 34 12.12 3.48 -27.02
N THR A 35 11.96 4.72 -27.43
CA THR A 35 12.87 5.81 -27.04
C THR A 35 12.49 6.32 -25.66
N VAL A 36 13.50 6.66 -24.83
CA VAL A 36 13.28 7.12 -23.45
C VAL A 36 13.81 8.54 -23.30
N ASP A 37 12.92 9.45 -22.99
CA ASP A 37 13.23 10.86 -22.73
C ASP A 37 13.11 11.16 -21.23
N THR A 38 14.07 11.89 -20.67
CA THR A 38 13.99 12.43 -19.32
C THR A 38 13.31 13.79 -19.35
N LEU A 39 12.06 13.84 -18.89
CA LEU A 39 11.29 15.08 -18.84
C LEU A 39 11.71 15.99 -17.69
N ARG A 40 12.02 15.40 -16.53
CA ARG A 40 12.44 16.10 -15.32
C ARG A 40 13.32 15.20 -14.46
N HIS A 41 14.34 15.81 -13.84
CA HIS A 41 15.18 15.15 -12.86
C HIS A 41 15.59 16.17 -11.79
N TYR A 42 15.30 15.88 -10.53
CA TYR A 42 15.66 16.78 -9.43
C TYR A 42 15.83 16.05 -8.10
N LYS A 43 16.61 16.64 -7.21
CA LYS A 43 16.76 16.18 -5.83
C LYS A 43 15.53 16.60 -5.03
N CYS A 44 14.87 15.65 -4.37
CA CYS A 44 13.68 15.90 -3.55
C CYS A 44 13.92 15.76 -2.05
N GLY A 45 15.09 15.26 -1.64
CA GLY A 45 15.49 15.12 -0.25
C GLY A 45 16.92 14.60 -0.11
N PRO A 46 17.45 14.43 1.11
CA PRO A 46 18.74 13.81 1.35
C PRO A 46 18.81 12.42 0.70
N GLY A 47 19.82 12.18 -0.15
CA GLY A 47 19.97 10.93 -0.87
C GLY A 47 18.82 10.54 -1.79
N MET A 48 17.86 11.45 -2.09
CA MET A 48 16.67 11.15 -2.86
C MET A 48 16.56 11.99 -4.13
N THR A 49 16.24 11.33 -5.24
CA THR A 49 15.93 11.98 -6.51
C THR A 49 14.60 11.52 -7.06
N ARG A 50 13.94 12.41 -7.80
CA ARG A 50 12.74 12.10 -8.58
C ARG A 50 13.01 12.36 -10.05
N THR A 51 12.67 11.38 -10.88
CA THR A 51 12.81 11.45 -12.33
C THR A 51 11.47 11.19 -12.98
N ALA A 52 11.09 12.03 -13.92
CA ALA A 52 9.95 11.79 -14.81
C ALA A 52 10.49 11.38 -16.18
N LEU A 53 10.08 10.24 -16.67
CA LEU A 53 10.47 9.63 -17.92
C LEU A 53 9.29 9.54 -18.86
N GLU A 54 9.55 9.68 -20.14
CA GLU A 54 8.60 9.39 -21.21
C GLU A 54 9.18 8.34 -22.14
N TYR A 55 8.41 7.29 -22.39
CA TYR A 55 8.70 6.23 -23.34
C TYR A 55 7.82 6.41 -24.54
N ARG A 56 8.41 6.46 -25.74
CA ARG A 56 7.69 6.54 -27.00
C ARG A 56 8.05 5.34 -27.85
N SER A 57 7.04 4.60 -28.30
CA SER A 57 7.24 3.52 -29.27
C SER A 57 7.94 4.02 -30.51
N THR A 58 8.90 3.25 -31.00
CA THR A 58 9.59 3.53 -32.27
C THR A 58 8.79 3.07 -33.51
N THR A 59 7.82 2.19 -33.31
CA THR A 59 7.05 1.55 -34.40
C THR A 59 5.55 1.79 -34.32
N GLY A 60 5.06 2.23 -33.16
CA GLY A 60 3.63 2.44 -32.88
C GLY A 60 3.33 3.81 -32.29
N ASN A 61 2.10 3.98 -31.81
CA ASN A 61 1.63 5.20 -31.17
C ASN A 61 1.63 5.11 -29.62
N THR A 62 2.24 4.07 -29.05
CA THR A 62 2.28 3.85 -27.59
C THR A 62 3.17 4.90 -26.94
N ARG A 63 2.61 5.55 -25.92
CA ARG A 63 3.33 6.52 -25.08
C ARG A 63 3.09 6.19 -23.62
N ILE A 64 4.17 6.05 -22.85
CA ILE A 64 4.11 5.72 -21.43
C ILE A 64 4.86 6.81 -20.65
N GLN A 65 4.28 7.29 -19.56
CA GLN A 65 4.99 8.14 -18.61
C GLN A 65 5.27 7.36 -17.34
N ALA A 66 6.52 7.42 -16.87
CA ALA A 66 6.96 6.81 -15.64
C ALA A 66 7.56 7.85 -14.68
N PHE A 67 7.29 7.67 -13.41
CA PHE A 67 7.89 8.47 -12.34
C PHE A 67 8.73 7.57 -11.46
N VAL A 68 10.03 7.86 -11.38
CA VAL A 68 11.00 7.08 -10.62
C VAL A 68 11.44 7.90 -9.41
N ILE A 69 11.35 7.28 -8.23
CA ILE A 69 11.93 7.81 -7.00
C ILE A 69 13.09 6.90 -6.64
N LYS A 70 14.29 7.47 -6.60
CA LYS A 70 15.50 6.76 -6.19
C LYS A 70 15.97 7.28 -4.84
N THR A 71 16.15 6.36 -3.90
CA THR A 71 16.68 6.65 -2.56
C THR A 71 18.00 5.92 -2.37
N MET A 72 19.06 6.66 -2.13
CA MET A 72 20.38 6.13 -1.76
C MET A 72 20.44 6.01 -0.24
N LEU A 73 20.20 4.81 0.30
CA LEU A 73 20.05 4.59 1.75
C LEU A 73 21.26 5.06 2.56
N ARG A 74 22.48 4.97 2.01
CA ARG A 74 23.70 5.45 2.67
C ARG A 74 23.77 6.97 2.81
N GLU A 75 23.06 7.71 1.97
CA GLU A 75 23.01 9.17 1.93
C GLU A 75 21.71 9.73 2.50
N ALA A 76 20.76 8.85 2.76
CA ALA A 76 19.41 9.18 3.17
C ALA A 76 19.25 9.08 4.70
N GLU A 77 20.20 9.62 5.46
CA GLU A 77 20.10 9.71 6.91
C GLU A 77 18.77 10.35 7.32
N ASN A 78 18.09 9.74 8.27
CA ASN A 78 16.78 10.18 8.76
C ASN A 78 15.61 10.09 7.76
N VAL A 79 15.80 9.49 6.57
CA VAL A 79 14.69 9.15 5.68
C VAL A 79 14.08 7.82 6.12
N LYS A 80 12.76 7.81 6.27
CA LYS A 80 11.97 6.63 6.65
C LYS A 80 10.89 6.37 5.61
N PHE A 81 10.59 5.10 5.39
CA PHE A 81 9.45 4.68 4.63
C PHE A 81 8.27 4.45 5.57
N LYS A 82 7.08 4.85 5.13
CA LYS A 82 5.84 4.61 5.85
C LYS A 82 4.77 4.17 4.88
N VAL A 83 3.88 3.33 5.35
CA VAL A 83 2.62 3.01 4.69
C VAL A 83 1.55 3.85 5.36
N GLU A 84 0.76 4.56 4.58
CA GLU A 84 -0.32 5.41 5.06
C GLU A 84 -1.60 5.08 4.28
N ILE A 85 -2.74 5.32 4.91
CA ILE A 85 -4.07 5.09 4.33
C ILE A 85 -4.86 6.40 4.30
N GLY A 86 -5.74 6.54 3.33
CA GLY A 86 -6.51 7.76 3.13
C GLY A 86 -7.33 8.13 4.36
N ASN A 87 -7.18 9.38 4.83
CA ASN A 87 -7.86 9.92 6.02
C ASN A 87 -7.74 9.04 7.28
N ASP A 88 -6.70 8.22 7.37
CA ASP A 88 -6.45 7.27 8.45
C ASP A 88 -7.60 6.26 8.65
N SER A 89 -8.31 5.94 7.57
CA SER A 89 -9.47 5.05 7.59
C SER A 89 -9.59 4.23 6.32
N CYS A 90 -9.90 2.96 6.44
CA CYS A 90 -10.15 2.06 5.32
C CYS A 90 -11.28 2.52 4.39
N LEU A 91 -12.22 3.32 4.88
CA LEU A 91 -13.43 3.71 4.15
C LEU A 91 -13.32 5.04 3.40
N ASN A 92 -12.13 5.61 3.31
CA ASN A 92 -11.95 6.92 2.72
C ASN A 92 -10.79 6.94 1.73
N ALA A 93 -11.05 7.49 0.55
CA ALA A 93 -10.02 7.76 -0.43
C ALA A 93 -9.39 9.14 -0.19
N GLU A 94 -8.07 9.23 -0.37
CA GLU A 94 -7.31 10.46 -0.30
C GLU A 94 -6.18 10.42 -1.33
N THR A 95 -5.83 11.55 -1.92
CA THR A 95 -4.68 11.58 -2.83
C THR A 95 -3.36 11.49 -2.06
N VAL A 96 -2.34 10.87 -2.65
CA VAL A 96 -0.99 10.77 -2.07
C VAL A 96 -0.45 12.14 -1.65
N THR A 97 -0.71 13.18 -2.45
CA THR A 97 -0.29 14.56 -2.13
C THR A 97 -1.01 15.12 -0.90
N SER A 98 -2.30 14.86 -0.76
CA SER A 98 -3.06 15.28 0.41
C SER A 98 -2.59 14.57 1.68
N MET A 99 -2.42 13.25 1.63
CA MET A 99 -1.85 12.46 2.73
C MET A 99 -0.49 13.01 3.17
N GLY A 100 0.42 13.24 2.21
CA GLY A 100 1.74 13.77 2.50
C GLY A 100 1.70 15.16 3.17
N ARG A 101 0.77 16.03 2.78
CA ARG A 101 0.58 17.33 3.43
C ARG A 101 0.01 17.19 4.84
N ARG A 102 -1.00 16.34 5.00
CA ARG A 102 -1.70 16.14 6.27
C ARG A 102 -0.79 15.54 7.33
N HIS A 103 0.09 14.61 6.95
CA HIS A 103 1.02 13.95 7.85
C HIS A 103 2.35 14.70 8.03
N SER A 104 2.61 15.75 7.25
CA SER A 104 3.81 16.57 7.45
C SER A 104 3.63 17.50 8.65
N VAL A 105 4.49 17.35 9.63
CA VAL A 105 4.54 18.16 10.85
C VAL A 105 5.94 18.72 11.05
N GLU A 106 6.12 19.59 12.02
CA GLU A 106 7.45 20.09 12.40
C GLU A 106 8.36 18.91 12.79
N GLY A 107 9.55 18.86 12.22
CA GLY A 107 10.52 17.78 12.42
C GLY A 107 10.27 16.50 11.62
N GLU A 108 9.11 16.34 10.98
CA GLU A 108 8.78 15.18 10.15
C GLU A 108 8.05 15.60 8.88
N ARG A 109 8.70 15.48 7.73
CA ARG A 109 8.14 15.91 6.45
C ARG A 109 8.06 14.77 5.44
N TYR A 110 6.91 14.61 4.81
CA TYR A 110 6.74 13.70 3.67
C TYR A 110 7.33 14.32 2.42
N LEU A 111 8.35 13.69 1.85
CA LEU A 111 9.10 14.20 0.71
C LEU A 111 8.52 13.73 -0.61
N THR A 112 8.01 12.51 -0.63
CA THR A 112 7.45 11.87 -1.81
C THR A 112 6.56 10.70 -1.40
N GLY A 113 5.74 10.21 -2.35
CA GLY A 113 4.89 9.06 -2.14
C GLY A 113 4.46 8.46 -3.48
N VAL A 114 4.09 7.19 -3.45
CA VAL A 114 3.51 6.45 -4.57
C VAL A 114 2.27 5.71 -4.09
N ASN A 115 1.39 5.37 -5.00
CA ASN A 115 0.30 4.46 -4.68
C ASN A 115 0.87 3.07 -4.40
N GLY A 116 0.52 2.49 -3.26
CA GLY A 116 0.94 1.15 -2.87
C GLY A 116 -0.01 0.07 -3.37
N ASP A 117 -1.29 0.43 -3.54
CA ASP A 117 -2.33 -0.50 -3.93
C ASP A 117 -3.44 0.18 -4.73
N PHE A 118 -4.32 -0.63 -5.33
CA PHE A 118 -5.62 -0.22 -5.84
C PHE A 118 -6.63 -0.10 -4.69
N PHE A 119 -7.75 0.53 -4.97
CA PHE A 119 -8.85 0.66 -4.02
C PHE A 119 -10.20 0.49 -4.72
N ILE A 120 -11.22 0.16 -3.97
CA ILE A 120 -12.56 -0.06 -4.48
C ILE A 120 -13.19 1.27 -4.88
N THR A 121 -13.54 1.42 -6.15
CA THR A 121 -14.10 2.66 -6.72
C THR A 121 -15.62 2.63 -6.94
N GLY A 122 -16.27 1.49 -6.76
CA GLY A 122 -17.69 1.32 -7.02
C GLY A 122 -18.30 0.20 -6.20
N SER A 123 -19.56 -0.11 -6.51
CA SER A 123 -20.23 -1.26 -5.89
C SER A 123 -19.57 -2.55 -6.37
N PHE A 124 -19.00 -3.28 -5.47
CA PHE A 124 -18.60 -4.66 -5.72
C PHE A 124 -19.85 -5.55 -5.65
N GLY A 125 -20.01 -6.44 -6.61
CA GLY A 125 -21.03 -7.49 -6.53
C GLY A 125 -20.75 -8.43 -5.35
N GLY A 126 -21.76 -9.20 -4.96
CA GLY A 126 -21.64 -10.18 -3.91
C GLY A 126 -22.11 -9.68 -2.53
N PRO A 127 -21.81 -10.42 -1.45
CA PRO A 127 -22.39 -10.16 -0.12
C PRO A 127 -21.96 -8.82 0.48
N TYR A 128 -20.89 -8.21 -0.02
CA TYR A 128 -20.36 -6.94 0.51
C TYR A 128 -20.85 -5.69 -0.22
N SER A 129 -21.59 -5.84 -1.33
CA SER A 129 -22.05 -4.71 -2.17
C SER A 129 -22.88 -3.66 -1.43
N GLN A 130 -23.58 -4.05 -0.40
CA GLN A 130 -24.48 -3.19 0.39
C GLN A 130 -23.74 -2.33 1.43
N TYR A 131 -22.45 -2.52 1.65
CA TYR A 131 -21.76 -1.98 2.81
C TYR A 131 -20.96 -0.70 2.57
N GLY A 132 -21.03 -0.16 1.36
CA GLY A 132 -20.39 1.13 1.07
C GLY A 132 -18.88 1.10 1.27
N ILE A 133 -18.21 0.10 0.69
CA ILE A 133 -16.77 -0.13 0.78
C ILE A 133 -15.95 0.69 -0.21
N VAL A 134 -16.51 1.71 -0.84
CA VAL A 134 -15.78 2.61 -1.74
C VAL A 134 -14.64 3.30 -0.98
N GLY A 135 -13.45 3.29 -1.57
CA GLY A 135 -12.23 3.80 -0.95
C GLY A 135 -11.41 2.74 -0.19
N TYR A 136 -11.97 1.54 -0.02
CA TYR A 136 -11.30 0.45 0.67
C TYR A 136 -10.09 -0.04 -0.15
N PRO A 137 -8.89 -0.24 0.45
CA PRO A 137 -7.78 -0.89 -0.23
C PRO A 137 -8.15 -2.29 -0.69
N ASN A 138 -7.65 -2.70 -1.86
CA ASN A 138 -7.95 -4.03 -2.38
C ASN A 138 -7.21 -5.12 -1.62
N MET A 139 -6.00 -4.81 -1.18
CA MET A 139 -5.09 -5.77 -0.55
C MET A 139 -4.69 -5.34 0.86
N SER A 140 -4.05 -6.24 1.57
CA SER A 140 -3.63 -6.02 2.94
C SER A 140 -2.62 -4.90 3.09
N SER A 141 -2.80 -4.09 4.09
CA SER A 141 -1.80 -3.08 4.46
C SER A 141 -1.62 -2.99 5.97
N ALA A 142 -0.38 -2.81 6.37
CA ALA A 142 -0.01 -2.66 7.78
C ALA A 142 1.07 -1.59 7.94
N SER A 143 1.05 -0.89 9.04
CA SER A 143 2.09 0.08 9.39
C SER A 143 2.40 0.01 10.89
N ARG A 144 3.69 -0.02 11.21
CA ARG A 144 4.17 -0.05 12.59
C ARG A 144 3.57 -1.19 13.42
N GLY A 145 3.46 -2.37 12.82
CA GLY A 145 2.89 -3.55 13.48
C GLY A 145 1.37 -3.54 13.63
N LYS A 146 0.67 -2.53 13.13
CA LYS A 146 -0.78 -2.42 13.18
C LYS A 146 -1.38 -2.68 11.80
N LEU A 147 -2.27 -3.63 11.70
CA LEU A 147 -3.02 -3.90 10.49
C LEU A 147 -3.98 -2.73 10.21
N MET A 148 -3.92 -2.18 9.00
CA MET A 148 -4.79 -1.11 8.55
C MET A 148 -5.97 -1.66 7.76
N SER A 149 -5.70 -2.46 6.74
CA SER A 149 -6.72 -3.12 5.93
C SER A 149 -6.39 -4.60 5.76
N PRO A 150 -7.39 -5.49 5.73
CA PRO A 150 -7.22 -6.87 5.33
C PRO A 150 -7.17 -7.00 3.81
N ASP A 151 -6.96 -8.20 3.35
CA ASP A 151 -7.29 -8.59 1.98
C ASP A 151 -8.82 -8.64 1.82
N VAL A 152 -9.32 -7.88 0.86
CA VAL A 152 -10.76 -7.80 0.55
C VAL A 152 -11.12 -8.60 -0.70
N ILE A 153 -10.12 -8.90 -1.53
CA ILE A 153 -10.31 -9.52 -2.83
C ILE A 153 -9.63 -10.89 -2.83
N ASP A 154 -10.42 -11.89 -2.60
CA ASP A 154 -10.03 -13.31 -2.68
C ASP A 154 -9.74 -13.78 -4.14
N TRP A 155 -9.07 -12.93 -4.93
CA TRP A 155 -8.71 -13.26 -6.31
C TRP A 155 -7.29 -13.81 -6.45
N VAL A 156 -6.50 -13.67 -5.41
CA VAL A 156 -5.10 -14.06 -5.43
C VAL A 156 -4.80 -14.88 -4.18
N SER A 157 -4.46 -16.11 -4.37
CA SER A 157 -4.13 -17.02 -3.26
C SER A 157 -2.87 -16.64 -2.48
N ARG A 158 -2.10 -15.70 -2.97
CA ARG A 158 -0.92 -15.12 -2.30
C ARG A 158 -0.68 -13.71 -2.82
N GLU A 159 -0.53 -12.79 -1.91
CA GLU A 159 -0.18 -11.41 -2.21
C GLU A 159 1.33 -11.22 -2.20
N ASN A 160 1.83 -10.45 -3.18
CA ASN A 160 3.19 -9.92 -3.09
C ASN A 160 3.15 -8.56 -2.43
N ALA A 161 3.76 -8.44 -1.27
CA ALA A 161 3.81 -7.19 -0.52
C ALA A 161 5.22 -6.59 -0.51
N PHE A 162 5.30 -5.28 -0.53
CA PHE A 162 6.51 -4.57 -0.15
C PHE A 162 6.59 -4.52 1.37
N ILE A 163 7.61 -5.14 1.93
CA ILE A 163 7.77 -5.36 3.36
C ILE A 163 9.00 -4.58 3.85
N ILE A 164 8.82 -3.85 4.94
CA ILE A 164 9.92 -3.33 5.75
C ILE A 164 9.80 -3.99 7.11
N ASP A 165 10.75 -4.82 7.48
CA ASP A 165 10.73 -5.52 8.76
C ASP A 165 11.18 -4.63 9.92
N LYS A 166 11.15 -5.18 11.14
CA LYS A 166 11.54 -4.47 12.37
C LYS A 166 13.00 -3.98 12.36
N ASP A 167 13.85 -4.61 11.58
CA ASP A 167 15.27 -4.30 11.46
C ASP A 167 15.56 -3.34 10.29
N GLY A 168 14.51 -2.94 9.55
CA GLY A 168 14.59 -2.00 8.42
C GLY A 168 14.97 -2.62 7.09
N TYR A 169 15.05 -3.95 7.00
CA TYR A 169 15.28 -4.64 5.73
C TYR A 169 14.06 -4.56 4.85
N MET A 170 14.30 -4.23 3.59
CA MET A 170 13.26 -4.09 2.57
C MET A 170 13.28 -5.28 1.63
N ARG A 171 12.11 -5.85 1.36
CA ARG A 171 11.95 -6.93 0.40
C ARG A 171 10.58 -6.87 -0.25
N ILE A 172 10.43 -7.57 -1.35
CA ILE A 172 9.13 -7.94 -1.93
C ILE A 172 9.01 -9.44 -1.76
N ASP A 173 7.94 -9.87 -1.12
CA ASP A 173 7.72 -11.28 -0.80
C ASP A 173 6.22 -11.59 -0.79
N ALA A 174 5.89 -12.87 -0.97
CA ALA A 174 4.54 -13.34 -0.80
C ALA A 174 4.15 -13.29 0.69
N THR A 175 2.97 -12.77 0.96
CA THR A 175 2.40 -12.73 2.31
C THR A 175 1.17 -13.60 2.38
N ASP A 176 0.96 -14.15 3.56
CA ASP A 176 -0.26 -14.88 3.93
C ASP A 176 -0.71 -14.34 5.27
N LEU A 177 -1.97 -13.92 5.38
CA LEU A 177 -2.53 -13.38 6.60
C LEU A 177 -3.41 -14.42 7.26
N SER A 178 -3.14 -14.67 8.52
CA SER A 178 -4.01 -15.43 9.39
C SER A 178 -4.36 -14.62 10.63
N TYR A 179 -5.58 -14.78 11.10
CA TYR A 179 -6.06 -14.08 12.28
C TYR A 179 -6.42 -15.10 13.35
N SER A 180 -5.97 -14.87 14.57
CA SER A 180 -6.36 -15.66 15.72
C SER A 180 -6.56 -14.76 16.93
N ALA A 181 -7.45 -15.17 17.80
CA ALA A 181 -7.62 -14.56 19.11
C ALA A 181 -7.85 -15.64 20.17
N SER A 182 -7.32 -15.42 21.37
CA SER A 182 -7.62 -16.24 22.53
C SER A 182 -8.00 -15.32 23.69
N ILE A 183 -9.14 -15.56 24.30
CA ILE A 183 -9.61 -14.80 25.46
C ILE A 183 -9.88 -15.77 26.59
N GLY A 184 -9.17 -15.59 27.70
CA GLY A 184 -9.30 -16.49 28.85
C GLY A 184 -8.95 -17.95 28.55
N GLY A 185 -8.05 -18.20 27.58
CA GLY A 185 -7.65 -19.53 27.15
C GLY A 185 -8.62 -20.19 26.14
N VAL A 186 -9.66 -19.48 25.72
CA VAL A 186 -10.59 -19.95 24.68
C VAL A 186 -10.18 -19.37 23.33
N GLU A 187 -9.84 -20.23 22.39
CA GLU A 187 -9.54 -19.84 21.02
C GLU A 187 -10.82 -19.43 20.30
N MET A 188 -10.74 -18.28 19.64
CA MET A 188 -11.82 -17.75 18.79
C MET A 188 -11.34 -17.66 17.33
N PRO A 189 -12.04 -18.27 16.39
CA PRO A 189 -11.75 -18.04 14.98
C PRO A 189 -12.06 -16.58 14.63
N ILE A 190 -11.09 -15.92 14.01
CA ILE A 190 -11.26 -14.57 13.48
C ILE A 190 -11.37 -14.68 11.96
N SER A 191 -12.48 -14.22 11.42
CA SER A 191 -12.75 -14.26 9.98
C SER A 191 -12.03 -13.13 9.25
N ASN A 192 -11.94 -11.94 9.86
CA ASN A 192 -11.38 -10.77 9.19
C ASN A 192 -10.99 -9.67 10.21
N ALA A 193 -10.35 -8.62 9.72
CA ALA A 193 -10.00 -7.44 10.51
C ALA A 193 -10.36 -6.15 9.75
N ASN A 194 -10.87 -5.14 10.45
CA ASN A 194 -11.26 -3.84 9.88
C ASN A 194 -12.16 -3.94 8.64
N PHE A 195 -12.95 -4.96 8.57
CA PHE A 195 -13.85 -5.20 7.45
C PHE A 195 -15.27 -5.43 7.92
N HIS A 196 -16.19 -5.56 7.00
CA HIS A 196 -17.59 -5.78 7.30
C HIS A 196 -17.82 -7.19 7.86
N ARG A 197 -18.58 -7.30 8.95
CA ARG A 197 -18.94 -8.57 9.56
C ARG A 197 -20.20 -9.14 8.94
N LEU A 198 -20.13 -10.35 8.43
CA LEU A 198 -21.28 -11.15 8.06
C LEU A 198 -21.82 -11.95 9.26
N ASP A 199 -23.02 -12.52 9.08
CA ASP A 199 -23.60 -13.37 10.13
C ASP A 199 -22.71 -14.58 10.43
N GLY A 200 -22.51 -14.86 11.70
CA GLY A 200 -21.64 -15.94 12.16
C GLY A 200 -20.15 -15.65 12.16
N GLU A 201 -19.72 -14.49 11.68
CA GLU A 201 -18.31 -14.11 11.66
C GLU A 201 -17.88 -13.39 12.95
N THR A 202 -16.60 -13.55 13.29
CA THR A 202 -15.90 -12.75 14.28
C THR A 202 -14.88 -11.87 13.59
N VAL A 203 -14.95 -10.56 13.80
CA VAL A 203 -14.09 -9.57 13.16
C VAL A 203 -13.43 -8.70 14.21
N VAL A 204 -12.12 -8.45 14.06
CA VAL A 204 -11.37 -7.54 14.91
C VAL A 204 -11.35 -6.15 14.29
N TYR A 205 -11.68 -5.15 15.08
CA TYR A 205 -11.66 -3.75 14.68
C TYR A 205 -10.61 -2.94 15.42
N ASN A 206 -10.00 -2.01 14.72
CA ASN A 206 -9.16 -0.98 15.32
C ASN A 206 -9.50 0.40 14.73
N SER A 207 -8.77 1.44 15.13
CA SER A 207 -9.06 2.83 14.73
C SER A 207 -9.07 3.08 13.21
N TYR A 208 -8.49 2.20 12.40
CA TYR A 208 -8.54 2.32 10.93
C TYR A 208 -9.90 1.98 10.33
N MET A 209 -10.78 1.31 11.07
CA MET A 209 -12.19 1.18 10.64
C MET A 209 -12.94 2.51 10.74
N GLY A 210 -12.40 3.49 11.44
CA GLY A 210 -13.01 4.79 11.67
C GLY A 210 -13.76 4.84 13.01
N LYS A 211 -14.76 5.71 13.11
CA LYS A 211 -15.49 5.96 14.37
C LYS A 211 -16.49 4.87 14.73
N TYR A 212 -16.89 4.07 13.79
CA TYR A 212 -17.96 3.08 13.93
C TYR A 212 -17.56 1.77 13.25
N THR A 213 -17.86 0.65 13.87
CA THR A 213 -17.65 -0.69 13.31
C THR A 213 -18.62 -0.99 12.17
N LYS A 214 -19.76 -0.29 12.13
CA LYS A 214 -20.87 -0.51 11.18
C LYS A 214 -21.42 -1.94 11.19
N THR A 215 -21.28 -2.64 12.30
CA THR A 215 -21.82 -3.99 12.47
C THR A 215 -23.35 -3.97 12.49
N ALA A 216 -23.97 -5.02 11.95
CA ALA A 216 -25.41 -5.20 12.02
C ALA A 216 -25.86 -5.49 13.47
N ALA A 217 -27.14 -5.19 13.76
CA ALA A 217 -27.75 -5.53 15.03
C ALA A 217 -27.71 -7.06 15.29
N GLY A 218 -27.66 -7.46 16.54
CA GLY A 218 -27.71 -8.88 16.96
C GLY A 218 -26.35 -9.54 17.17
N GLY A 219 -25.24 -8.78 16.98
CA GLY A 219 -23.91 -9.24 17.36
C GLY A 219 -23.53 -8.86 18.81
N VAL A 220 -22.45 -9.47 19.30
CA VAL A 220 -21.83 -9.08 20.56
C VAL A 220 -20.54 -8.34 20.22
N GLU A 221 -20.36 -7.16 20.79
CA GLU A 221 -19.10 -6.39 20.67
C GLU A 221 -18.38 -6.36 22.00
N VAL A 222 -17.09 -6.66 21.99
CA VAL A 222 -16.19 -6.56 23.13
C VAL A 222 -15.15 -5.51 22.83
N ALA A 223 -15.13 -4.43 23.60
CA ALA A 223 -14.11 -3.40 23.51
C ALA A 223 -13.01 -3.64 24.53
N PHE A 224 -11.76 -3.52 24.10
CA PHE A 224 -10.60 -3.61 24.97
C PHE A 224 -9.58 -2.53 24.63
N THR A 225 -8.78 -2.16 25.60
CA THR A 225 -7.67 -1.24 25.46
C THR A 225 -6.38 -1.96 25.82
N LEU A 226 -5.29 -1.56 25.17
CA LEU A 226 -3.98 -2.07 25.55
C LEU A 226 -3.63 -1.64 26.98
N ALA A 227 -2.93 -2.48 27.71
CA ALA A 227 -2.38 -2.12 28.99
C ALA A 227 -1.40 -0.93 28.86
N PRO A 228 -1.21 -0.13 29.93
CA PRO A 228 -0.24 0.96 29.89
C PRO A 228 1.15 0.48 29.48
N GLY A 229 1.73 1.14 28.48
CA GLY A 229 3.03 0.78 27.92
C GLY A 229 3.02 -0.28 26.81
N GLU A 230 1.89 -0.95 26.57
CA GLU A 230 1.74 -1.89 25.49
C GLU A 230 1.51 -1.19 24.14
N THR A 231 1.98 -1.80 23.08
CA THR A 231 1.80 -1.32 21.71
C THR A 231 1.28 -2.43 20.80
N TRP A 232 0.51 -2.07 19.82
CA TRP A 232 0.13 -2.98 18.76
C TRP A 232 1.37 -3.51 18.03
N ALA A 233 1.39 -4.79 17.75
CA ALA A 233 2.40 -5.43 16.92
C ALA A 233 1.79 -6.67 16.24
N LEU A 234 2.22 -6.95 15.02
CA LEU A 234 1.92 -8.21 14.35
C LEU A 234 2.70 -9.33 15.06
N ASN A 235 2.10 -10.51 15.14
CA ASN A 235 2.68 -11.69 15.78
C ASN A 235 3.06 -11.49 17.26
N LYS A 236 2.34 -10.62 17.96
CA LYS A 236 2.52 -10.37 19.39
C LYS A 236 1.28 -10.83 20.14
N ASN A 237 1.49 -11.57 21.22
CA ASN A 237 0.44 -11.82 22.21
C ASN A 237 0.21 -10.52 23.02
N LEU A 238 -1.02 -10.11 23.14
CA LEU A 238 -1.46 -8.94 23.89
C LEU A 238 -2.05 -9.35 25.23
#